data_44a3901a29d4d62f599e65f0af9fc66b
#
_entry.id   44a3901a29d4d62f599e65f0af9fc66b
#
_cell.length_a   1.000
_cell.length_b   1.000
_cell.length_c   1.000
_cell.angle_alpha   90.00
_cell.angle_beta   90.00
_cell.angle_gamma   90.00
#
_symmetry.space_group_name_H-M   'P 1'
#
loop_
_entity.id
_entity.type
_entity.pdbx_description
1 polymer ?
#
loop_
_entity_poly.entity_id
_entity_poly.type
_entity_poly.pdbx_seq_one_letter_code
_entity_poly.pdbx_strand_id
1 'polypeptide(L)'
;LAAFTGRPRALLFSTGYMANLGVMSALLGRADTVYQDRLNHASLIDGGLLSRAGFRRYRHADSGALREQLSRQTHGEALVASDGVFSMDGDIAPLPELAAMCRERGAWLMVDDAHGIGVLGKNGGGSLEHFRLGPADVPILMGTLGKALGTSGAFVAGSEALIETLIQQA
;
A
#
# COMPACT_ATOMS: atom_id res chain seq x y z
N LEU A 1 -13.51 -1.06 -11.13
CA LEU A 1 -12.60 -0.92 -9.98
C LEU A 1 -12.06 0.51 -9.87
N ALA A 2 -11.52 1.08 -10.95
CA ALA A 2 -11.03 2.46 -10.94
C ALA A 2 -12.11 3.45 -10.45
N ALA A 3 -13.29 3.44 -11.03
CA ALA A 3 -14.40 4.29 -10.62
C ALA A 3 -14.84 4.03 -9.15
N PHE A 4 -14.88 2.76 -8.74
CA PHE A 4 -15.24 2.39 -7.36
C PHE A 4 -14.26 2.94 -6.33
N THR A 5 -12.96 2.96 -6.65
CA THR A 5 -11.90 3.44 -5.76
C THR A 5 -11.59 4.93 -5.94
N GLY A 6 -12.28 5.62 -6.86
CA GLY A 6 -12.03 7.04 -7.17
C GLY A 6 -10.65 7.30 -7.79
N ARG A 7 -10.09 6.33 -8.51
CA ARG A 7 -8.77 6.44 -9.13
C ARG A 7 -8.88 6.43 -10.65
N PRO A 8 -7.90 7.05 -11.36
CA PRO A 8 -7.89 7.09 -12.83
C PRO A 8 -7.88 5.70 -13.46
N ARG A 9 -7.12 4.76 -12.90
CA ARG A 9 -6.91 3.45 -13.52
C ARG A 9 -6.71 2.34 -12.48
N ALA A 10 -6.95 1.08 -12.89
CA ALA A 10 -6.70 -0.12 -12.08
C ALA A 10 -6.18 -1.25 -12.96
N LEU A 11 -5.30 -2.09 -12.38
CA LEU A 11 -4.74 -3.29 -13.00
C LEU A 11 -5.16 -4.52 -12.19
N LEU A 12 -5.62 -5.57 -12.86
CA LEU A 12 -6.00 -6.84 -12.25
C LEU A 12 -4.78 -7.76 -12.09
N PHE A 13 -4.77 -8.48 -10.99
CA PHE A 13 -3.82 -9.55 -10.68
C PHE A 13 -4.58 -10.82 -10.29
N SER A 14 -3.96 -11.97 -10.50
CA SER A 14 -4.56 -13.26 -10.12
C SER A 14 -4.76 -13.39 -8.61
N THR A 15 -3.86 -12.81 -7.81
CA THR A 15 -3.93 -12.83 -6.34
C THR A 15 -3.39 -11.53 -5.75
N GLY A 16 -3.79 -11.20 -4.50
CA GLY A 16 -3.22 -10.08 -3.76
C GLY A 16 -1.73 -10.26 -3.48
N TYR A 17 -1.30 -11.51 -3.31
CA TYR A 17 0.11 -11.84 -3.13
C TYR A 17 0.94 -11.36 -4.33
N MET A 18 0.52 -11.74 -5.56
CA MET A 18 1.19 -11.30 -6.79
C MET A 18 1.12 -9.78 -6.99
N ALA A 19 0.01 -9.17 -6.63
CA ALA A 19 -0.14 -7.71 -6.70
C ALA A 19 0.91 -6.99 -5.83
N ASN A 20 1.06 -7.40 -4.57
CA ASN A 20 2.03 -6.80 -3.66
C ASN A 20 3.48 -7.01 -4.12
N LEU A 21 3.82 -8.22 -4.57
CA LEU A 21 5.15 -8.51 -5.11
C LEU A 21 5.42 -7.68 -6.37
N GLY A 22 4.48 -7.67 -7.30
CA GLY A 22 4.60 -6.96 -8.57
C GLY A 22 4.81 -5.46 -8.36
N VAL A 23 4.00 -4.83 -7.51
CA VAL A 23 4.14 -3.39 -7.21
C VAL A 23 5.53 -3.07 -6.68
N MET A 24 6.00 -3.78 -5.65
CA MET A 24 7.28 -3.48 -5.03
C MET A 24 8.45 -3.77 -5.96
N SER A 25 8.39 -4.86 -6.73
CA SER A 25 9.45 -5.21 -7.68
C SER A 25 9.53 -4.25 -8.86
N ALA A 26 8.39 -3.71 -9.30
CA ALA A 26 8.32 -2.77 -10.42
C ALA A 26 8.76 -1.35 -10.04
N LEU A 27 8.52 -0.93 -8.79
CA LEU A 27 8.73 0.46 -8.37
C LEU A 27 10.03 0.70 -7.62
N LEU A 28 10.64 -0.34 -7.03
CA LEU A 28 11.77 -0.18 -6.13
C LEU A 28 13.01 -0.88 -6.67
N GLY A 29 14.15 -0.24 -6.45
CA GLY A 29 15.48 -0.75 -6.77
C GLY A 29 16.45 -0.65 -5.60
N ARG A 30 17.72 -0.99 -5.84
CA ARG A 30 18.77 -1.07 -4.81
C ARG A 30 19.06 0.26 -4.09
N ALA A 31 18.76 1.39 -4.74
CA ALA A 31 18.98 2.71 -4.16
C ALA A 31 17.84 3.16 -3.24
N ASP A 32 16.70 2.49 -3.33
CA ASP A 32 15.45 2.87 -2.67
C ASP A 32 15.29 2.20 -1.30
N THR A 33 14.29 2.61 -0.54
CA THR A 33 13.99 2.00 0.77
C THR A 33 12.50 1.80 0.93
N VAL A 34 12.10 0.58 1.35
CA VAL A 34 10.73 0.28 1.76
C VAL A 34 10.62 0.20 3.28
N TYR A 35 9.64 0.90 3.82
CA TYR A 35 9.29 0.93 5.25
C TYR A 35 7.99 0.21 5.47
N GLN A 36 7.96 -0.75 6.41
CA GLN A 36 6.81 -1.61 6.63
C GLN A 36 6.48 -1.78 8.10
N ASP A 37 5.19 -1.84 8.40
CA ASP A 37 4.72 -2.28 9.70
C ASP A 37 5.15 -3.74 9.98
N ARG A 38 5.48 -4.05 11.22
CA ARG A 38 5.87 -5.41 11.61
C ARG A 38 4.77 -6.45 11.48
N LEU A 39 3.51 -6.05 11.51
CA LEU A 39 2.38 -6.96 11.36
C LEU A 39 1.80 -6.97 9.94
N ASN A 40 2.45 -6.32 8.97
CA ASN A 40 2.04 -6.41 7.58
C ASN A 40 1.91 -7.86 7.10
N HIS A 41 0.98 -8.08 6.20
CA HIS A 41 0.79 -9.36 5.54
C HIS A 41 2.08 -9.86 4.88
N ALA A 42 2.28 -11.18 4.88
CA ALA A 42 3.48 -11.82 4.34
C ALA A 42 3.83 -11.37 2.91
N SER A 43 2.84 -11.14 2.05
CA SER A 43 3.08 -10.68 0.68
C SER A 43 3.71 -9.29 0.58
N LEU A 44 3.39 -8.37 1.50
CA LEU A 44 4.06 -7.08 1.59
C LEU A 44 5.52 -7.26 2.03
N ILE A 45 5.75 -8.11 3.04
CA ILE A 45 7.09 -8.40 3.54
C ILE A 45 7.95 -9.03 2.44
N ASP A 46 7.44 -10.04 1.78
CA ASP A 46 8.16 -10.75 0.70
C ASP A 46 8.39 -9.84 -0.51
N GLY A 47 7.41 -9.00 -0.87
CA GLY A 47 7.57 -7.99 -1.91
C GLY A 47 8.70 -7.01 -1.58
N GLY A 48 8.76 -6.53 -0.33
CA GLY A 48 9.85 -5.67 0.13
C GLY A 48 11.23 -6.34 0.05
N LEU A 49 11.33 -7.59 0.45
CA LEU A 49 12.58 -8.36 0.38
C LEU A 49 13.01 -8.65 -1.06
N LEU A 50 12.07 -8.98 -1.93
CA LEU A 50 12.34 -9.31 -3.34
C LEU A 50 12.67 -8.09 -4.19
N SER A 51 12.21 -6.90 -3.84
CA SER A 51 12.47 -5.65 -4.57
C SER A 51 13.94 -5.25 -4.60
N ARG A 52 14.78 -5.84 -3.75
CA ARG A 52 16.20 -5.52 -3.54
C ARG A 52 16.45 -4.14 -2.93
N ALA A 53 15.41 -3.40 -2.57
CA ALA A 53 15.51 -2.12 -1.85
C ALA A 53 15.98 -2.33 -0.41
N GLY A 54 16.43 -1.27 0.24
CA GLY A 54 16.65 -1.27 1.68
C GLY A 54 15.33 -1.61 2.39
N PHE A 55 15.31 -2.68 3.19
CA PHE A 55 14.10 -3.15 3.87
C PHE A 55 14.12 -2.75 5.34
N ARG A 56 13.17 -1.92 5.76
CA ARG A 56 13.04 -1.39 7.13
C ARG A 56 11.68 -1.73 7.70
N ARG A 57 11.65 -2.18 8.95
CA ARG A 57 10.40 -2.47 9.67
C ARG A 57 10.30 -1.61 10.91
N TYR A 58 9.14 -0.99 11.12
CA TYR A 58 8.82 -0.26 12.33
C TYR A 58 7.85 -1.06 13.21
N ARG A 59 7.78 -0.71 14.50
CA ARG A 59 6.85 -1.35 15.44
C ARG A 59 5.43 -1.10 14.99
N HIS A 60 4.58 -2.09 15.21
CA HIS A 60 3.17 -2.08 14.84
C HIS A 60 2.47 -0.79 15.27
N ALA A 61 1.79 -0.15 14.31
CA ALA A 61 1.06 1.11 14.43
C ALA A 61 1.85 2.28 15.05
N ASP A 62 3.19 2.18 15.15
CA ASP A 62 4.06 3.19 15.74
C ASP A 62 4.49 4.21 14.68
N SER A 63 3.64 5.23 14.47
CA SER A 63 3.92 6.33 13.55
C SER A 63 5.14 7.16 13.95
N GLY A 64 5.48 7.20 15.25
CA GLY A 64 6.68 7.86 15.76
C GLY A 64 7.96 7.15 15.33
N ALA A 65 7.99 5.82 15.43
CA ALA A 65 9.13 5.02 14.96
C ALA A 65 9.32 5.14 13.44
N LEU A 66 8.23 5.16 12.67
CA LEU A 66 8.32 5.41 11.22
C LEU A 66 8.87 6.80 10.91
N ARG A 67 8.39 7.84 11.61
CA ARG A 67 8.88 9.23 11.43
C ARG A 67 10.38 9.32 11.67
N GLU A 68 10.88 8.68 12.70
CA GLU A 68 12.31 8.63 13.00
C GLU A 68 13.10 7.92 11.88
N GLN A 69 12.60 6.80 11.37
CA GLN A 69 13.26 6.08 10.27
C GLN A 69 13.25 6.90 8.97
N LEU A 70 12.13 7.50 8.60
CA LEU A 70 12.01 8.36 7.41
C LEU A 70 12.90 9.60 7.50
N SER A 71 13.11 10.16 8.71
CA SER A 71 14.00 11.32 8.88
C SER A 71 15.47 11.04 8.55
N ARG A 72 15.86 9.77 8.55
CA ARG A 72 17.22 9.30 8.23
C ARG A 72 17.38 8.93 6.75
N GLN A 73 16.30 8.98 5.96
CA GLN A 73 16.37 8.76 4.51
C GLN A 73 17.11 9.93 3.85
N THR A 74 18.18 9.64 3.12
CA THR A 74 19.04 10.67 2.51
C THR A 74 19.17 10.52 0.99
N HIS A 75 18.82 9.36 0.43
CA HIS A 75 18.90 9.08 -1.01
C HIS A 75 17.94 8.01 -1.43
N GLY A 76 17.65 7.93 -2.72
CA GLY A 76 16.69 7.02 -3.32
C GLY A 76 15.24 7.38 -2.99
N GLU A 77 14.33 6.64 -3.58
CA GLU A 77 12.90 6.77 -3.30
C GLU A 77 12.54 6.05 -1.99
N ALA A 78 11.56 6.57 -1.28
CA ALA A 78 10.99 5.95 -0.09
C ALA A 78 9.57 5.47 -0.37
N LEU A 79 9.29 4.20 -0.10
CA LEU A 79 7.95 3.65 -0.10
C LEU A 79 7.57 3.21 1.31
N VAL A 80 6.48 3.73 1.84
CA VAL A 80 5.82 3.21 3.04
C VAL A 80 4.71 2.27 2.59
N ALA A 81 4.73 1.03 3.06
CA ALA A 81 3.69 0.04 2.76
C ALA A 81 3.06 -0.47 4.05
N SER A 82 1.72 -0.49 4.10
CA SER A 82 0.96 -0.95 5.26
C SER A 82 -0.31 -1.66 4.84
N ASP A 83 -0.71 -2.67 5.60
CA ASP A 83 -2.11 -3.11 5.59
C ASP A 83 -3.00 -1.94 6.01
N GLY A 84 -4.18 -1.81 5.44
CA GLY A 84 -5.22 -0.87 5.89
C GLY A 84 -5.92 -1.37 7.15
N VAL A 85 -6.24 -2.67 7.15
CA VAL A 85 -6.75 -3.43 8.31
C VAL A 85 -5.89 -4.67 8.47
N PHE A 86 -5.31 -4.85 9.65
CA PHE A 86 -4.43 -5.98 9.94
C PHE A 86 -5.22 -7.27 10.14
N SER A 87 -4.85 -8.32 9.42
CA SER A 87 -5.64 -9.54 9.29
C SER A 87 -5.78 -10.34 10.59
N MET A 88 -4.81 -10.26 11.50
CA MET A 88 -4.80 -11.08 12.71
C MET A 88 -5.60 -10.46 13.86
N ASP A 89 -5.44 -9.16 14.08
CA ASP A 89 -6.03 -8.45 15.21
C ASP A 89 -7.24 -7.59 14.82
N GLY A 90 -7.41 -7.30 13.52
CA GLY A 90 -8.52 -6.54 12.97
C GLY A 90 -8.44 -5.04 13.23
N ASP A 91 -7.33 -4.56 13.76
CA ASP A 91 -7.10 -3.14 13.97
C ASP A 91 -6.79 -2.41 12.67
N ILE A 92 -7.06 -1.11 12.67
CA ILE A 92 -6.90 -0.25 11.50
C ILE A 92 -5.58 0.52 11.62
N ALA A 93 -4.81 0.54 10.54
CA ALA A 93 -3.57 1.33 10.49
C ALA A 93 -3.84 2.83 10.69
N PRO A 94 -2.91 3.59 11.29
CA PRO A 94 -3.02 5.04 11.47
C PRO A 94 -2.78 5.78 10.14
N LEU A 95 -3.60 5.47 9.12
CA LEU A 95 -3.40 5.94 7.74
C LEU A 95 -3.32 7.46 7.59
N PRO A 96 -4.09 8.29 8.35
CA PRO A 96 -3.95 9.75 8.27
C PRO A 96 -2.55 10.24 8.64
N GLU A 97 -1.96 9.66 9.69
CA GLU A 97 -0.60 9.99 10.15
C GLU A 97 0.45 9.51 9.14
N LEU A 98 0.28 8.29 8.60
CA LEU A 98 1.18 7.75 7.59
C LEU A 98 1.16 8.62 6.32
N ALA A 99 -0.03 9.01 5.85
CA ALA A 99 -0.19 9.87 4.68
C ALA A 99 0.45 11.25 4.88
N ALA A 100 0.23 11.86 6.05
CA ALA A 100 0.85 13.15 6.38
C ALA A 100 2.39 13.07 6.36
N MET A 101 2.97 12.03 6.99
CA MET A 101 4.41 11.82 7.00
C MET A 101 4.99 11.55 5.62
N CYS A 102 4.32 10.73 4.81
CA CYS A 102 4.74 10.46 3.44
C CYS A 102 4.77 11.75 2.62
N ARG A 103 3.75 12.59 2.74
CA ARG A 103 3.68 13.89 2.06
C ARG A 103 4.80 14.82 2.50
N GLU A 104 5.06 14.93 3.82
CA GLU A 104 6.14 15.76 4.38
C GLU A 104 7.52 15.35 3.88
N ARG A 105 7.72 14.07 3.59
CA ARG A 105 9.02 13.48 3.23
C ARG A 105 9.17 13.16 1.74
N GLY A 106 8.16 13.40 0.94
CA GLY A 106 8.15 13.02 -0.47
C GLY A 106 8.17 11.50 -0.70
N ALA A 107 7.73 10.74 0.30
CA ALA A 107 7.63 9.28 0.22
C ALA A 107 6.30 8.85 -0.40
N TRP A 108 6.26 7.70 -1.05
CA TRP A 108 5.02 7.10 -1.53
C TRP A 108 4.37 6.29 -0.41
N LEU A 109 3.04 6.28 -0.38
CA LEU A 109 2.26 5.42 0.49
C LEU A 109 1.50 4.38 -0.33
N MET A 110 1.75 3.12 -0.03
CA MET A 110 0.99 1.97 -0.52
C MET A 110 0.14 1.41 0.61
N VAL A 111 -1.15 1.23 0.35
CA VAL A 111 -2.07 0.59 1.29
C VAL A 111 -2.61 -0.69 0.68
N ASP A 112 -2.39 -1.81 1.36
CA ASP A 112 -3.09 -3.06 1.13
C ASP A 112 -4.40 -3.06 1.93
N ASP A 113 -5.50 -2.78 1.24
CA ASP A 113 -6.81 -2.67 1.86
C ASP A 113 -7.69 -3.92 1.62
N ALA A 114 -7.05 -5.07 1.52
CA ALA A 114 -7.72 -6.34 1.26
C ALA A 114 -8.79 -6.70 2.30
N HIS A 115 -8.64 -6.22 3.54
CA HIS A 115 -9.59 -6.44 4.63
C HIS A 115 -10.53 -5.26 4.88
N GLY A 116 -10.25 -4.08 4.33
CA GLY A 116 -11.10 -2.89 4.49
C GLY A 116 -12.14 -2.73 3.37
N ILE A 117 -11.75 -3.01 2.12
CA ILE A 117 -12.66 -2.92 0.95
C ILE A 117 -13.86 -3.85 1.12
N GLY A 118 -15.05 -3.29 0.93
CA GLY A 118 -16.34 -3.96 1.11
C GLY A 118 -16.78 -4.04 2.57
N VAL A 119 -15.97 -3.60 3.54
CA VAL A 119 -16.25 -3.68 4.99
C VAL A 119 -16.31 -2.29 5.62
N LEU A 120 -15.30 -1.46 5.38
CA LEU A 120 -15.21 -0.11 5.93
C LEU A 120 -15.68 0.95 4.93
N GLY A 121 -15.99 2.13 5.48
CA GLY A 121 -16.52 3.23 4.68
C GLY A 121 -18.04 3.12 4.45
N LYS A 122 -18.68 4.24 4.20
CA LYS A 122 -20.14 4.32 4.03
C LYS A 122 -20.61 3.54 2.79
N ASN A 123 -19.79 3.51 1.75
CA ASN A 123 -20.10 2.85 0.48
C ASN A 123 -19.26 1.58 0.27
N GLY A 124 -18.57 1.10 1.32
CA GLY A 124 -17.68 -0.05 1.23
C GLY A 124 -16.35 0.25 0.52
N GLY A 125 -15.97 1.52 0.40
CA GLY A 125 -14.74 1.94 -0.25
C GLY A 125 -13.47 1.68 0.56
N GLY A 126 -13.59 0.98 1.70
CA GLY A 126 -12.48 0.52 2.51
C GLY A 126 -11.97 1.55 3.52
N SER A 127 -10.75 1.29 4.02
CA SER A 127 -10.10 2.14 5.02
C SER A 127 -9.86 3.56 4.50
N LEU A 128 -9.60 3.72 3.21
CA LEU A 128 -9.37 5.04 2.62
C LEU A 128 -10.65 5.89 2.61
N GLU A 129 -11.80 5.31 2.28
CA GLU A 129 -13.09 6.00 2.41
C GLU A 129 -13.38 6.34 3.87
N HIS A 130 -13.12 5.40 4.79
CA HIS A 130 -13.32 5.60 6.22
C HIS A 130 -12.58 6.84 6.73
N PHE A 131 -11.34 7.03 6.34
CA PHE A 131 -10.52 8.18 6.73
C PHE A 131 -10.60 9.37 5.77
N ARG A 132 -11.36 9.28 4.68
CA ARG A 132 -11.47 10.31 3.63
C ARG A 132 -10.13 10.66 2.97
N LEU A 133 -9.31 9.64 2.76
CA LEU A 133 -8.02 9.77 2.09
C LEU A 133 -8.18 9.56 0.58
N GLY A 134 -7.63 10.49 -0.20
CA GLY A 134 -7.69 10.46 -1.66
C GLY A 134 -6.44 9.89 -2.33
N PRO A 135 -6.41 9.88 -3.67
CA PRO A 135 -5.25 9.42 -4.45
C PRO A 135 -3.97 10.23 -4.19
N ALA A 136 -4.10 11.50 -3.81
CA ALA A 136 -2.94 12.33 -3.45
C ALA A 136 -2.33 11.94 -2.09
N ASP A 137 -3.13 11.37 -1.20
CA ASP A 137 -2.68 10.90 0.12
C ASP A 137 -2.09 9.48 0.05
N VAL A 138 -2.77 8.63 -0.72
CA VAL A 138 -2.39 7.21 -0.92
C VAL A 138 -2.33 6.93 -2.41
N PRO A 139 -1.19 7.17 -3.06
CA PRO A 139 -1.05 6.98 -4.52
C PRO A 139 -1.21 5.53 -4.97
N ILE A 140 -0.94 4.55 -4.11
CA ILE A 140 -0.98 3.13 -4.45
C ILE A 140 -1.98 2.41 -3.54
N LEU A 141 -3.11 1.99 -4.10
CA LEU A 141 -4.11 1.18 -3.41
C LEU A 141 -4.12 -0.23 -3.97
N MET A 142 -3.89 -1.22 -3.13
CA MET A 142 -4.17 -2.62 -3.44
C MET A 142 -5.47 -3.06 -2.75
N GLY A 143 -6.25 -3.88 -3.44
CA GLY A 143 -7.43 -4.51 -2.90
C GLY A 143 -7.62 -5.92 -3.46
N THR A 144 -8.42 -6.74 -2.77
CA THR A 144 -8.74 -8.10 -3.21
C THR A 144 -10.21 -8.23 -3.57
N LEU A 145 -10.47 -9.07 -4.57
CA LEU A 145 -11.83 -9.47 -4.96
C LEU A 145 -12.28 -10.75 -4.24
N GLY A 146 -11.34 -11.48 -3.63
CA GLY A 146 -11.56 -12.80 -3.04
C GLY A 146 -12.04 -12.80 -1.59
N LYS A 147 -12.36 -11.64 -1.01
CA LYS A 147 -12.88 -11.52 0.36
C LYS A 147 -14.29 -10.96 0.36
N ALA A 148 -14.51 -9.75 0.80
CA ALA A 148 -15.84 -9.14 0.89
C ALA A 148 -16.59 -9.07 -0.46
N LEU A 149 -15.87 -8.97 -1.58
CA LEU A 149 -16.46 -8.91 -2.91
C LEU A 149 -16.84 -10.29 -3.49
N GLY A 150 -16.52 -11.39 -2.81
CA GLY A 150 -17.06 -12.74 -3.06
C GLY A 150 -16.66 -13.38 -4.39
N THR A 151 -15.57 -12.96 -5.02
CA THR A 151 -15.06 -13.53 -6.27
C THR A 151 -13.56 -13.87 -6.15
N SER A 152 -12.77 -13.76 -7.20
CA SER A 152 -11.35 -14.09 -7.17
C SER A 152 -10.49 -13.00 -7.82
N GLY A 153 -9.21 -12.96 -7.45
CA GLY A 153 -8.25 -11.99 -7.95
C GLY A 153 -8.03 -10.83 -7.00
N ALA A 154 -7.22 -9.92 -7.46
CA ALA A 154 -6.88 -8.69 -6.76
C ALA A 154 -6.67 -7.56 -7.77
N PHE A 155 -6.50 -6.35 -7.29
CA PHE A 155 -6.21 -5.20 -8.14
C PHE A 155 -5.28 -4.21 -7.45
N VAL A 156 -4.57 -3.45 -8.28
CA VAL A 156 -3.88 -2.23 -7.86
C VAL A 156 -4.53 -1.07 -8.59
N ALA A 157 -4.85 -0.01 -7.86
CA ALA A 157 -5.45 1.20 -8.41
C ALA A 157 -4.60 2.43 -8.07
N GLY A 158 -4.45 3.34 -9.05
CA GLY A 158 -3.64 4.54 -8.91
C GLY A 158 -3.70 5.44 -10.14
N SER A 159 -2.64 6.21 -10.36
CA SER A 159 -2.50 7.08 -11.53
C SER A 159 -2.31 6.28 -12.83
N GLU A 160 -2.55 6.92 -13.98
CA GLU A 160 -2.27 6.35 -15.29
C GLU A 160 -0.80 5.91 -15.41
N ALA A 161 0.14 6.77 -14.99
CA ALA A 161 1.57 6.48 -15.06
C ALA A 161 1.96 5.28 -14.18
N LEU A 162 1.41 5.19 -12.95
CA LEU A 162 1.64 4.05 -12.09
C LEU A 162 1.19 2.75 -12.77
N ILE A 163 -0.05 2.72 -13.26
CA ILE A 163 -0.61 1.51 -13.85
C ILE A 163 0.13 1.12 -15.12
N GLU A 164 0.51 2.08 -15.96
CA GLU A 164 1.32 1.79 -17.14
C GLU A 164 2.68 1.19 -16.78
N THR A 165 3.34 1.72 -15.74
CA THR A 165 4.59 1.14 -15.22
C THR A 165 4.39 -0.31 -14.76
N LEU A 166 3.31 -0.59 -14.03
CA LEU A 166 3.02 -1.95 -13.57
C LEU A 166 2.73 -2.92 -14.72
N ILE A 167 2.05 -2.48 -15.78
CA ILE A 167 1.81 -3.32 -16.98
C ILE A 167 3.13 -3.75 -17.62
N GLN A 168 4.16 -2.89 -17.57
CA GLN A 168 5.44 -3.15 -18.21
C GLN A 168 6.43 -3.92 -17.34
N GLN A 169 6.33 -3.81 -16.00
CA GLN A 169 7.39 -4.20 -15.08
C GLN A 169 6.95 -5.23 -14.01
N ALA A 170 5.64 -5.36 -13.72
CA ALA A 170 5.14 -6.23 -12.65
C ALA A 170 4.86 -7.67 -13.11
#